data_fde70df3ae66a4886566f9939e038ea5
#
_entry.id   fde70df3ae66a4886566f9939e038ea5
#
_cell.length_a   1.000
_cell.length_b   1.000
_cell.length_c   1.000
_cell.angle_alpha   90.00
_cell.angle_beta   90.00
_cell.angle_gamma   90.00
#
_symmetry.space_group_name_H-M   'P 1'
#
loop_
_entity.id
_entity.type
_entity.pdbx_description
1 polymer ?
#
loop_
_entity_poly.entity_id
_entity_poly.type
_entity_poly.pdbx_seq_one_letter_code
_entity_poly.pdbx_strand_id
1 'polypeptide(L)'
;MKKISSLFLIASLFVSTFAVANEVNVFNARHYKADAELYSKFTSMTGIKVNLINGKSGALEKRIIEEGADSSADLYITADAGRCGAMDAKGHLQGGLTSAAIKAAVPKNFRTSKWVGI
;
A
#
# COMPACT_ATOMS: atom_id res chain seq x y z
N MET A 1 -61.94 8.24 -31.22
CA MET A 1 -60.74 7.38 -31.25
C MET A 1 -59.56 8.18 -30.77
N LYS A 2 -59.16 7.97 -29.51
CA LYS A 2 -58.01 8.69 -28.92
C LYS A 2 -56.82 7.76 -29.01
N LYS A 3 -55.80 8.15 -29.79
CA LYS A 3 -54.51 7.46 -29.83
C LYS A 3 -53.70 7.88 -28.64
N ILE A 4 -53.43 6.96 -27.72
CA ILE A 4 -52.54 7.15 -26.61
C ILE A 4 -51.14 6.76 -27.10
N SER A 5 -50.28 7.74 -27.34
CA SER A 5 -48.85 7.52 -27.60
C SER A 5 -48.14 7.31 -26.27
N SER A 6 -47.79 6.06 -25.98
CA SER A 6 -46.92 5.72 -24.86
C SER A 6 -45.50 6.13 -25.20
N LEU A 7 -45.04 7.20 -24.58
CA LEU A 7 -43.64 7.63 -24.60
C LEU A 7 -42.86 6.80 -23.58
N PHE A 8 -42.15 5.77 -24.06
CA PHE A 8 -41.20 5.00 -23.25
C PHE A 8 -39.97 5.84 -23.00
N LEU A 9 -39.90 6.41 -21.80
CA LEU A 9 -38.72 7.09 -21.30
C LEU A 9 -37.73 6.04 -20.81
N ILE A 10 -36.75 5.66 -21.62
CA ILE A 10 -35.65 4.79 -21.23
C ILE A 10 -34.68 5.65 -20.41
N ALA A 11 -34.81 5.55 -19.10
CA ALA A 11 -33.80 6.11 -18.18
C ALA A 11 -32.57 5.21 -18.24
N SER A 12 -31.55 5.59 -19.02
CA SER A 12 -30.23 4.97 -19.00
C SER A 12 -29.57 5.29 -17.65
N LEU A 13 -29.57 4.33 -16.75
CA LEU A 13 -28.74 4.39 -15.53
C LEU A 13 -27.28 4.29 -15.98
N PHE A 14 -26.59 5.42 -16.03
CA PHE A 14 -25.14 5.45 -16.07
C PHE A 14 -24.61 4.99 -14.72
N VAL A 15 -24.30 3.72 -14.59
CA VAL A 15 -23.50 3.20 -13.48
C VAL A 15 -22.07 3.65 -13.75
N SER A 16 -21.68 4.78 -13.17
CA SER A 16 -20.28 5.20 -13.13
C SER A 16 -19.55 4.22 -12.22
N THR A 17 -18.91 3.22 -12.80
CA THR A 17 -17.93 2.41 -12.10
C THR A 17 -16.73 3.31 -11.78
N PHE A 18 -16.62 3.78 -10.54
CA PHE A 18 -15.40 4.37 -10.04
C PHE A 18 -14.35 3.25 -10.06
N ALA A 19 -13.46 3.29 -11.04
CA ALA A 19 -12.24 2.50 -10.99
C ALA A 19 -11.43 3.04 -9.82
N VAL A 20 -11.44 2.34 -8.68
CA VAL A 20 -10.48 2.60 -7.60
C VAL A 20 -9.12 2.26 -8.21
N ALA A 21 -8.27 3.26 -8.37
CA ALA A 21 -6.91 3.04 -8.83
C ALA A 21 -6.22 2.20 -7.75
N ASN A 22 -6.00 0.91 -8.05
CA ASN A 22 -5.28 0.01 -7.16
C ASN A 22 -3.80 0.37 -7.23
N GLU A 23 -3.34 1.15 -6.28
CA GLU A 23 -1.94 1.52 -6.13
C GLU A 23 -1.51 1.48 -4.67
N VAL A 24 -0.22 1.28 -4.44
CA VAL A 24 0.41 1.30 -3.13
C VAL A 24 1.59 2.25 -3.16
N ASN A 25 1.65 3.15 -2.18
CA ASN A 25 2.72 4.12 -2.01
C ASN A 25 3.78 3.56 -1.06
N VAL A 26 4.97 3.32 -1.58
CA VAL A 26 6.08 2.75 -0.83
C VAL A 26 7.12 3.84 -0.55
N PHE A 27 7.27 4.19 0.70
CA PHE A 27 8.36 5.05 1.17
C PHE A 27 9.61 4.19 1.31
N ASN A 28 10.53 4.33 0.37
CA ASN A 28 11.65 3.42 0.18
C ASN A 28 12.99 4.08 0.54
N ALA A 29 13.58 3.59 1.61
CA ALA A 29 14.94 3.95 2.03
C ALA A 29 15.98 2.87 1.71
N ARG A 30 15.57 1.81 1.01
CA ARG A 30 16.43 0.72 0.57
C ARG A 30 16.64 0.82 -0.94
N HIS A 31 17.88 0.98 -1.37
CA HIS A 31 18.19 1.32 -2.77
C HIS A 31 18.88 0.16 -3.52
N TYR A 32 18.33 -1.05 -3.42
CA TYR A 32 18.86 -2.21 -4.15
C TYR A 32 18.22 -2.34 -5.53
N LYS A 33 19.04 -2.55 -6.56
CA LYS A 33 18.57 -2.73 -7.94
C LYS A 33 17.63 -3.93 -8.09
N ALA A 34 17.87 -4.99 -7.33
CA ALA A 34 17.03 -6.20 -7.33
C ALA A 34 15.58 -5.94 -6.89
N ASP A 35 15.35 -4.91 -6.09
CA ASP A 35 14.00 -4.59 -5.61
C ASP A 35 13.09 -4.10 -6.75
N ALA A 36 13.63 -3.53 -7.81
CA ALA A 36 12.85 -3.09 -8.96
C ALA A 36 12.12 -4.24 -9.67
N GLU A 37 12.79 -5.40 -9.81
CA GLU A 37 12.17 -6.59 -10.38
C GLU A 37 11.06 -7.13 -9.49
N LEU A 38 11.24 -7.07 -8.17
CA LEU A 38 10.25 -7.49 -7.19
C LEU A 38 8.96 -6.67 -7.31
N TYR A 39 9.08 -5.34 -7.41
CA TYR A 39 7.93 -4.46 -7.58
C TYR A 39 7.23 -4.67 -8.93
N SER A 40 7.99 -4.85 -10.01
CA SER A 40 7.45 -5.16 -11.33
C SER A 40 6.69 -6.48 -11.35
N LYS A 41 7.24 -7.51 -10.71
CA LYS A 41 6.59 -8.82 -10.56
C LYS A 41 5.29 -8.72 -9.76
N PHE A 42 5.31 -7.98 -8.66
CA PHE A 42 4.11 -7.74 -7.86
C PHE A 42 3.01 -7.07 -8.69
N THR A 43 3.32 -6.01 -9.41
CA THR A 43 2.35 -5.32 -10.28
C THR A 43 1.82 -6.25 -11.38
N SER A 44 2.69 -7.05 -12.01
CA SER A 44 2.27 -8.01 -13.04
C SER A 44 1.33 -9.09 -12.51
N MET A 45 1.53 -9.53 -11.27
CA MET A 45 0.71 -10.59 -10.65
C MET A 45 -0.62 -10.08 -10.10
N THR A 46 -0.69 -8.83 -9.65
CA THR A 46 -1.82 -8.29 -8.89
C THR A 46 -2.59 -7.20 -9.61
N GLY A 47 -2.01 -6.57 -10.63
CA GLY A 47 -2.55 -5.35 -11.24
C GLY A 47 -2.41 -4.09 -10.37
N ILE A 48 -1.81 -4.21 -9.17
CA ILE A 48 -1.61 -3.09 -8.25
C ILE A 48 -0.32 -2.35 -8.63
N LYS A 49 -0.43 -1.06 -8.89
CA LYS A 49 0.70 -0.20 -9.21
C LYS A 49 1.50 0.10 -7.95
N VAL A 50 2.82 0.03 -8.03
CA VAL A 50 3.73 0.44 -6.96
C VAL A 50 4.28 1.83 -7.25
N ASN A 51 3.99 2.80 -6.39
CA ASN A 51 4.55 4.13 -6.43
C ASN A 51 5.71 4.22 -5.42
N LEU A 52 6.93 4.38 -5.91
CA LEU A 52 8.11 4.47 -5.05
C LEU A 52 8.42 5.93 -4.72
N ILE A 53 8.44 6.25 -3.44
CA ILE A 53 8.93 7.52 -2.91
C ILE A 53 10.29 7.24 -2.27
N ASN A 54 11.35 7.46 -3.03
CA ASN A 54 12.71 7.18 -2.58
C ASN A 54 13.27 8.31 -1.73
N GLY A 55 14.00 7.97 -0.67
CA GLY A 55 14.63 8.95 0.19
C GLY A 55 15.54 8.31 1.25
N LYS A 56 16.21 9.15 2.02
CA LYS A 56 16.96 8.69 3.20
C LYS A 56 16.00 8.31 4.32
N SER A 57 16.30 7.26 5.07
CA SER A 57 15.46 6.75 6.15
C SER A 57 14.95 7.84 7.09
N GLY A 58 15.85 8.67 7.63
CA GLY A 58 15.46 9.74 8.56
C GLY A 58 14.53 10.79 7.95
N ALA A 59 14.68 11.11 6.66
CA ALA A 59 13.80 12.06 5.98
C ALA A 59 12.40 11.48 5.76
N LEU A 60 12.32 10.22 5.34
CA LEU A 60 11.05 9.53 5.14
C LEU A 60 10.32 9.29 6.47
N GLU A 61 11.04 8.88 7.52
CA GLU A 61 10.48 8.73 8.86
C GLU A 61 9.91 10.04 9.40
N LYS A 62 10.69 11.13 9.27
CA LYS A 62 10.23 12.45 9.66
C LYS A 62 8.94 12.85 8.94
N ARG A 63 8.88 12.60 7.64
CA ARG A 63 7.69 12.88 6.85
C ARG A 63 6.49 12.07 7.30
N ILE A 64 6.63 10.76 7.54
CA ILE A 64 5.56 9.90 8.07
C ILE A 64 5.04 10.44 9.40
N ILE A 65 5.94 10.83 10.30
CA ILE A 65 5.61 11.36 11.63
C ILE A 65 4.85 12.69 11.51
N GLU A 66 5.33 13.60 10.66
CA GLU A 66 4.73 14.93 10.49
C GLU A 66 3.37 14.87 9.81
N GLU A 67 3.19 13.99 8.81
CA GLU A 67 1.93 13.77 8.13
C GLU A 67 0.92 13.01 9.01
N GLY A 68 1.38 12.18 9.93
CA GLY A 68 0.54 11.43 10.88
C GLY A 68 -0.53 10.58 10.18
N ALA A 69 -1.79 10.74 10.59
CA ALA A 69 -2.92 10.01 10.02
C ALA A 69 -3.19 10.35 8.54
N ASP A 70 -2.73 11.48 8.06
CA ASP A 70 -2.88 11.94 6.67
C ASP A 70 -1.70 11.50 5.78
N SER A 71 -0.77 10.70 6.31
CA SER A 71 0.36 10.21 5.53
C SER A 71 -0.10 9.40 4.32
N SER A 72 0.49 9.70 3.18
CA SER A 72 0.28 8.92 1.95
C SER A 72 1.08 7.62 1.92
N ALA A 73 1.92 7.34 2.91
CA ALA A 73 2.70 6.12 2.99
C ALA A 73 1.82 4.93 3.36
N ASP A 74 1.73 3.96 2.46
CA ASP A 74 1.10 2.66 2.73
C ASP A 74 2.10 1.66 3.31
N LEU A 75 3.36 1.75 2.85
CA LEU A 75 4.45 0.88 3.25
C LEU A 75 5.74 1.67 3.42
N TYR A 76 6.50 1.37 4.46
CA TYR A 76 7.84 1.88 4.67
C TYR A 76 8.88 0.76 4.61
N ILE A 77 9.87 0.89 3.74
CA ILE A 77 10.96 -0.07 3.56
C ILE A 77 12.29 0.58 3.95
N THR A 78 13.00 -0.05 4.84
CA THR A 78 14.33 0.36 5.30
C THR A 78 15.28 -0.82 5.37
N ALA A 79 16.58 -0.57 5.37
CA ALA A 79 17.61 -1.62 5.46
C ALA A 79 17.91 -2.04 6.92
N ASP A 80 17.29 -1.41 7.91
CA ASP A 80 17.60 -1.63 9.33
C ASP A 80 16.31 -1.91 10.12
N ALA A 81 16.23 -3.11 10.70
CA ALA A 81 15.12 -3.54 11.55
C ALA A 81 14.96 -2.68 12.81
N GLY A 82 16.06 -2.11 13.35
CA GLY A 82 16.02 -1.19 14.48
C GLY A 82 15.21 0.06 14.21
N ARG A 83 15.20 0.54 12.96
CA ARG A 83 14.36 1.66 12.53
C ARG A 83 12.88 1.30 12.54
N CYS A 84 12.52 0.10 12.07
CA CYS A 84 11.15 -0.39 12.17
C CYS A 84 10.70 -0.50 13.65
N GLY A 85 11.55 -1.02 14.51
CA GLY A 85 11.28 -1.08 15.95
C GLY A 85 11.10 0.29 16.59
N ALA A 86 11.88 1.29 16.18
CA ALA A 86 11.75 2.66 16.67
C ALA A 86 10.43 3.32 16.20
N MET A 87 10.03 3.09 14.96
CA MET A 87 8.75 3.58 14.42
C MET A 87 7.57 2.92 15.11
N ASP A 88 7.68 1.61 15.40
CA ASP A 88 6.68 0.87 16.17
C ASP A 88 6.53 1.40 17.58
N ALA A 89 7.63 1.60 18.30
CA ALA A 89 7.63 2.14 19.66
C ALA A 89 6.99 3.53 19.76
N LYS A 90 7.06 4.32 18.69
CA LYS A 90 6.40 5.63 18.58
C LYS A 90 4.95 5.56 18.10
N GLY A 91 4.42 4.37 17.82
CA GLY A 91 3.04 4.19 17.38
C GLY A 91 2.75 4.56 15.92
N HIS A 92 3.76 4.58 15.05
CA HIS A 92 3.62 4.96 13.65
C HIS A 92 3.42 3.79 12.69
N LEU A 93 3.37 2.55 13.18
CA LEU A 93 3.14 1.36 12.38
C LEU A 93 1.78 0.75 12.69
N GLN A 94 1.08 0.34 11.62
CA GLN A 94 -0.19 -0.37 11.72
C GLN A 94 0.05 -1.87 11.95
N GLY A 95 -0.76 -2.49 12.81
CA GLY A 95 -0.75 -3.92 13.05
C GLY A 95 -1.50 -4.71 11.96
N GLY A 96 -1.50 -6.03 12.12
CA GLY A 96 -2.25 -6.93 11.23
C GLY A 96 -1.42 -7.68 10.20
N LEU A 97 -0.10 -7.62 10.23
CA LEU A 97 0.81 -8.38 9.36
C LEU A 97 0.89 -9.86 9.82
N THR A 98 -0.19 -10.60 9.64
CA THR A 98 -0.33 -11.97 10.15
C THR A 98 -0.63 -13.01 9.07
N SER A 99 -0.30 -12.75 7.80
CA SER A 99 -0.55 -13.71 6.73
C SER A 99 0.19 -15.04 6.95
N ALA A 100 -0.42 -16.14 6.53
CA ALA A 100 0.21 -17.47 6.61
C ALA A 100 1.52 -17.52 5.81
N ALA A 101 1.59 -16.84 4.66
CA ALA A 101 2.79 -16.76 3.82
C ALA A 101 3.95 -16.08 4.55
N ILE A 102 3.70 -14.97 5.24
CA ILE A 102 4.72 -14.29 6.05
C ILE A 102 5.20 -15.19 7.20
N LYS A 103 4.27 -15.85 7.88
CA LYS A 103 4.62 -16.78 8.98
C LYS A 103 5.48 -17.95 8.52
N ALA A 104 5.24 -18.45 7.32
CA ALA A 104 6.01 -19.55 6.74
C ALA A 104 7.40 -19.11 6.25
N ALA A 105 7.49 -17.90 5.66
CA ALA A 105 8.72 -17.43 5.03
C ALA A 105 9.68 -16.73 6.00
N VAL A 106 9.17 -16.05 7.04
CA VAL A 106 9.97 -15.22 7.95
C VAL A 106 9.99 -15.82 9.35
N PRO A 107 11.18 -16.16 9.90
CA PRO A 107 11.31 -16.64 11.28
C PRO A 107 10.69 -15.69 12.31
N LYS A 108 10.18 -16.24 13.41
CA LYS A 108 9.44 -15.49 14.43
C LYS A 108 10.21 -14.29 15.00
N ASN A 109 11.52 -14.43 15.16
CA ASN A 109 12.39 -13.36 15.69
C ASN A 109 12.67 -12.22 14.70
N PHE A 110 12.29 -12.37 13.42
CA PHE A 110 12.42 -11.35 12.38
C PHE A 110 11.09 -10.78 11.93
N ARG A 111 10.03 -10.96 12.69
CA ARG A 111 8.72 -10.40 12.38
C ARG A 111 7.93 -10.06 13.64
N THR A 112 7.09 -9.05 13.51
CA THR A 112 6.04 -8.72 14.48
C THR A 112 4.70 -8.66 13.74
N SER A 113 3.64 -8.24 14.41
CA SER A 113 2.37 -7.93 13.73
C SER A 113 2.41 -6.62 12.94
N LYS A 114 3.49 -5.85 13.02
CA LYS A 114 3.60 -4.50 12.46
C LYS A 114 4.75 -4.33 11.47
N TRP A 115 5.77 -5.19 11.50
CA TRP A 115 6.87 -5.18 10.54
C TRP A 115 7.45 -6.57 10.34
N VAL A 116 8.15 -6.77 9.23
CA VAL A 116 8.83 -8.01 8.86
C VAL A 116 10.23 -7.72 8.32
N GLY A 117 11.19 -8.59 8.68
CA GLY A 117 12.51 -8.61 8.03
C GLY A 117 12.44 -9.36 6.70
N ILE A 118 13.10 -8.83 5.69
CA ILE A 118 13.19 -9.39 4.33
C ILE A 118 14.64 -9.42 3.86
#